data_7242c28c2db174b4793032f2295418ab
#
_entry.id   7242c28c2db174b4793032f2295418ab
#
_cell.length_a   1.000
_cell.length_b   1.000
_cell.length_c   1.000
_cell.angle_alpha   90.00
_cell.angle_beta   90.00
_cell.angle_gamma   90.00
#
_symmetry.space_group_name_H-M   'P 1'
#
loop_
_entity.id
_entity.type
_entity.pdbx_description
1 polymer ?
#
loop_
_entity_poly.entity_id
_entity_poly.type
_entity_poly.pdbx_seq_one_letter_code
_entity_poly.pdbx_strand_id
1 'polypeptide(L)'
;MIKNIKKFFTSISTYIIAVILLVAVLIGVWNISPDGTRHEGSAYFCGARAFVHAYNLSQVPRSPFDFEALEDARIYIMSELNRIGLTQAGAANFTADKRVELNDLAALNRPSAPHFYMVRHTPLYSTIPERAVFRDGQVIRPHLVDKFENGDAVSIPVDNIYVYFPGTSGYSIMLMAHYDSHPSSLSPGLADNAYSVAAMLEIARLLKQQINTGDTLINGIKMVFTDAEEIGLWGAYRIVGRNGEGAEYMAFMNGVNLVINIEGRGTRGPLFMFETSENNSALIRFFSNAGRPFSFSIATAVYGILPMNTDLTPFLRAGFVSMNFSTLDSMEHYHTDYDSLDYINMATLQNYGNTLFPLVQHYISSARYSRIDAFEANNDAVFFSFMPGMFIRYNVAVSWIFIVLLLVSFGVVMFFMIKKKKMKLKNVLIAMGVWFGFIAIMAGLGMLIAVITGVASGVSFSLMSMTFVSGDRAMVIISGLLVVLGAFALMILFKKAFKMTGLEMKTGGACLNILLLLVSAFALHGGTFMFMWTALFAVCAAAATLIDKSCLNFGLRAASNALIILFAVPLFISIAYSFFVAMTIGALVVVTALIAIALSITAPATVNLWRTINEKIIIKRVIVD
;
A
#
# COMPACT_ATOMS: atom_id res chain seq x y z
N MET A 1 12.00 -20.64 -40.45
CA MET A 1 11.77 -20.23 -39.07
C MET A 1 13.03 -19.67 -38.40
N ILE A 2 14.14 -20.37 -38.37
CA ILE A 2 15.44 -19.96 -37.77
C ILE A 2 15.97 -18.66 -38.35
N LYS A 3 15.94 -18.46 -39.72
CA LYS A 3 16.37 -17.23 -40.39
C LYS A 3 15.56 -15.99 -39.98
N ASN A 4 14.28 -16.15 -39.69
CA ASN A 4 13.41 -15.06 -39.21
C ASN A 4 13.62 -14.76 -37.70
N ILE A 5 13.96 -15.76 -36.90
CA ILE A 5 14.34 -15.61 -35.49
C ILE A 5 15.69 -14.84 -35.40
N LYS A 6 16.70 -15.24 -36.21
CA LYS A 6 17.99 -14.55 -36.27
C LYS A 6 17.84 -13.08 -36.69
N LYS A 7 17.00 -12.78 -37.70
CA LYS A 7 16.70 -11.41 -38.15
C LYS A 7 15.93 -10.59 -37.08
N PHE A 8 15.13 -11.21 -36.27
CA PHE A 8 14.44 -10.56 -35.15
C PHE A 8 15.45 -10.12 -34.10
N PHE A 9 16.32 -11.00 -33.63
CA PHE A 9 17.30 -10.68 -32.57
C PHE A 9 18.42 -9.72 -33.03
N THR A 10 18.61 -9.51 -34.29
CA THR A 10 19.65 -8.60 -34.84
C THR A 10 19.08 -7.27 -35.34
N SER A 11 17.78 -7.00 -35.21
CA SER A 11 17.19 -5.75 -35.70
C SER A 11 17.28 -4.62 -34.66
N ILE A 12 17.59 -3.41 -35.08
CA ILE A 12 17.62 -2.20 -34.25
C ILE A 12 16.29 -2.01 -33.52
N SER A 13 15.17 -2.33 -34.16
CA SER A 13 13.84 -2.25 -33.56
C SER A 13 13.66 -3.18 -32.35
N THR A 14 14.31 -4.34 -32.34
CA THR A 14 14.28 -5.26 -31.17
C THR A 14 15.04 -4.64 -29.99
N TYR A 15 16.20 -4.03 -30.24
CA TYR A 15 16.96 -3.35 -29.18
C TYR A 15 16.18 -2.14 -28.60
N ILE A 16 15.55 -1.32 -29.47
CA ILE A 16 14.72 -0.20 -29.02
C ILE A 16 13.59 -0.68 -28.10
N ILE A 17 12.90 -1.75 -28.49
CA ILE A 17 11.80 -2.31 -27.68
C ILE A 17 12.32 -2.93 -26.38
N ALA A 18 13.43 -3.63 -26.42
CA ALA A 18 14.06 -4.17 -25.22
C ALA A 18 14.40 -3.05 -24.21
N VAL A 19 14.93 -1.91 -24.70
CA VAL A 19 15.18 -0.74 -23.85
C VAL A 19 13.88 -0.18 -23.28
N ILE A 20 12.81 -0.02 -24.07
CA ILE A 20 11.52 0.48 -23.60
C ILE A 20 10.93 -0.45 -22.52
N LEU A 21 10.98 -1.76 -22.73
CA LEU A 21 10.52 -2.75 -21.76
C LEU A 21 11.36 -2.72 -20.48
N LEU A 22 12.69 -2.65 -20.62
CA LEU A 22 13.59 -2.54 -19.47
C LEU A 22 13.31 -1.29 -18.65
N VAL A 23 13.16 -0.13 -19.30
CA VAL A 23 12.80 1.13 -18.62
C VAL A 23 11.46 1.01 -17.90
N ALA A 24 10.45 0.42 -18.55
CA ALA A 24 9.14 0.22 -17.94
C ALA A 24 9.23 -0.69 -16.70
N VAL A 25 9.97 -1.79 -16.75
CA VAL A 25 10.18 -2.68 -15.60
C VAL A 25 10.94 -1.96 -14.49
N LEU A 26 12.01 -1.22 -14.83
CA LEU A 26 12.78 -0.47 -13.83
C LEU A 26 11.93 0.59 -13.12
N ILE A 27 11.04 1.30 -13.82
CA ILE A 27 10.09 2.24 -13.20
C ILE A 27 9.19 1.50 -12.20
N GLY A 28 8.63 0.33 -12.57
CA GLY A 28 7.78 -0.45 -11.68
C GLY A 28 8.53 -0.94 -10.44
N VAL A 29 9.74 -1.48 -10.62
CA VAL A 29 10.60 -1.93 -9.50
C VAL A 29 11.01 -0.77 -8.61
N TRP A 30 11.33 0.38 -9.18
CA TRP A 30 11.66 1.58 -8.40
C TRP A 30 10.46 2.07 -7.58
N ASN A 31 9.24 1.99 -8.13
CA ASN A 31 8.03 2.40 -7.42
C ASN A 31 7.75 1.56 -6.16
N ILE A 32 8.01 0.25 -6.19
CA ILE A 32 7.82 -0.67 -5.06
C ILE A 32 9.01 -0.75 -4.11
N SER A 33 10.11 -0.06 -4.37
CA SER A 33 11.28 -0.04 -3.50
C SER A 33 11.15 1.03 -2.41
N PRO A 34 11.56 0.79 -1.16
CA PRO A 34 11.52 1.81 -0.12
C PRO A 34 12.48 2.97 -0.43
N ASP A 35 12.12 4.18 0.00
CA ASP A 35 13.01 5.34 -0.09
C ASP A 35 13.96 5.41 1.11
N GLY A 36 15.14 4.88 0.93
CA GLY A 36 16.21 4.94 1.92
C GLY A 36 17.06 6.23 1.86
N THR A 37 16.64 7.25 1.10
CA THR A 37 17.40 8.50 0.97
C THR A 37 17.54 9.19 2.31
N ARG A 38 18.78 9.43 2.72
CA ARG A 38 19.12 10.12 3.97
C ARG A 38 19.43 11.58 3.67
N HIS A 39 18.89 12.45 4.50
CA HIS A 39 19.26 13.86 4.55
C HIS A 39 20.20 14.09 5.73
N GLU A 40 21.25 14.87 5.52
CA GLU A 40 22.19 15.22 6.58
C GLU A 40 21.62 16.32 7.49
N GLY A 41 22.00 16.25 8.78
CA GLY A 41 21.61 17.24 9.78
C GLY A 41 20.55 16.77 10.77
N SER A 42 20.52 17.49 11.91
CA SER A 42 19.64 17.16 13.03
C SER A 42 18.17 17.52 12.80
N ALA A 43 17.89 18.36 11.80
CA ALA A 43 16.54 18.82 11.46
C ALA A 43 15.79 17.85 10.53
N TYR A 44 16.47 16.81 10.04
CA TYR A 44 15.86 15.80 9.17
C TYR A 44 15.63 14.50 9.91
N PHE A 45 14.61 13.76 9.49
CA PHE A 45 14.40 12.40 9.97
C PHE A 45 15.60 11.52 9.64
N CYS A 46 16.02 10.73 10.62
CA CYS A 46 17.17 9.85 10.47
C CYS A 46 16.83 8.43 10.92
N GLY A 47 16.76 7.51 9.94
CA GLY A 47 16.50 6.10 10.21
C GLY A 47 17.51 5.46 11.18
N ALA A 48 18.76 5.95 11.22
CA ALA A 48 19.74 5.45 12.18
C ALA A 48 19.42 5.88 13.64
N ARG A 49 18.81 7.05 13.85
CA ARG A 49 18.33 7.44 15.18
C ARG A 49 17.06 6.66 15.55
N ALA A 50 16.12 6.52 14.59
CA ALA A 50 14.94 5.68 14.80
C ALA A 50 15.32 4.21 15.06
N PHE A 51 16.40 3.72 14.43
CA PHE A 51 16.90 2.37 14.68
C PHE A 51 17.23 2.11 16.16
N VAL A 52 17.79 3.09 16.87
CA VAL A 52 18.08 2.95 18.30
C VAL A 52 16.81 2.63 19.09
N HIS A 53 15.70 3.26 18.74
CA HIS A 53 14.40 2.99 19.38
C HIS A 53 13.86 1.61 18.99
N ALA A 54 13.87 1.27 17.69
CA ALA A 54 13.44 -0.04 17.22
C ALA A 54 14.27 -1.16 17.84
N TYR A 55 15.59 -0.96 17.97
CA TYR A 55 16.52 -1.90 18.62
C TYR A 55 16.13 -2.15 20.08
N ASN A 56 15.94 -1.10 20.88
CA ASN A 56 15.60 -1.26 22.30
C ASN A 56 14.22 -1.87 22.52
N LEU A 57 13.28 -1.62 21.62
CA LEU A 57 11.92 -2.16 21.72
C LEU A 57 11.79 -3.61 21.24
N SER A 58 12.71 -4.12 20.40
CA SER A 58 12.59 -5.46 19.80
C SER A 58 13.66 -6.45 20.29
N GLN A 59 14.17 -6.30 21.50
CA GLN A 59 15.12 -7.26 22.10
C GLN A 59 14.43 -8.55 22.51
N VAL A 60 13.20 -8.45 23.02
CA VAL A 60 12.41 -9.55 23.55
C VAL A 60 10.94 -9.37 23.12
N PRO A 61 10.14 -10.47 23.09
CA PRO A 61 8.69 -10.37 22.96
C PRO A 61 8.11 -9.50 24.07
N ARG A 62 7.14 -8.65 23.72
CA ARG A 62 6.47 -7.73 24.65
C ARG A 62 4.96 -7.77 24.49
N SER A 63 4.41 -8.99 24.46
CA SER A 63 2.98 -9.16 24.35
C SER A 63 2.28 -8.73 25.66
N PRO A 64 0.98 -8.46 25.61
CA PRO A 64 0.21 -8.15 26.82
C PRO A 64 0.24 -9.23 27.91
N PHE A 65 0.73 -10.43 27.59
CA PHE A 65 0.96 -11.52 28.54
C PHE A 65 2.41 -11.59 29.06
N ASP A 66 3.33 -10.80 28.52
CA ASP A 66 4.74 -10.67 28.93
C ASP A 66 4.91 -9.39 29.76
N PHE A 67 4.30 -9.36 30.94
CA PHE A 67 4.09 -8.16 31.75
C PHE A 67 5.34 -7.34 32.02
N GLU A 68 6.46 -8.00 32.33
CA GLU A 68 7.74 -7.34 32.64
C GLU A 68 8.33 -6.69 31.39
N ALA A 69 8.42 -7.42 30.29
CA ALA A 69 8.96 -6.92 29.03
C ALA A 69 8.11 -5.76 28.44
N LEU A 70 6.81 -5.84 28.60
CA LEU A 70 5.89 -4.79 28.18
C LEU A 70 6.01 -3.54 29.06
N GLU A 71 6.22 -3.71 30.38
CA GLU A 71 6.50 -2.60 31.30
C GLU A 71 7.85 -1.92 30.94
N ASP A 72 8.89 -2.70 30.63
CA ASP A 72 10.19 -2.16 30.22
C ASP A 72 10.07 -1.34 28.92
N ALA A 73 9.30 -1.81 27.94
CA ALA A 73 9.03 -1.07 26.71
C ALA A 73 8.31 0.26 27.00
N ARG A 74 7.36 0.25 27.90
CA ARG A 74 6.62 1.43 28.36
C ARG A 74 7.52 2.45 29.05
N ILE A 75 8.33 1.99 29.99
CA ILE A 75 9.34 2.81 30.68
C ILE A 75 10.33 3.40 29.66
N TYR A 76 10.77 2.60 28.70
CA TYR A 76 11.66 3.07 27.64
C TYR A 76 11.03 4.23 26.84
N ILE A 77 9.79 4.07 26.34
CA ILE A 77 9.10 5.12 25.57
C ILE A 77 8.98 6.39 26.40
N MET A 78 8.52 6.30 27.64
CA MET A 78 8.35 7.45 28.53
C MET A 78 9.70 8.13 28.85
N SER A 79 10.77 7.35 29.06
CA SER A 79 12.10 7.89 29.31
C SER A 79 12.65 8.64 28.10
N GLU A 80 12.42 8.14 26.88
CA GLU A 80 12.82 8.83 25.65
C GLU A 80 12.03 10.13 25.43
N LEU A 81 10.73 10.14 25.71
CA LEU A 81 9.93 11.36 25.68
C LEU A 81 10.45 12.42 26.67
N ASN A 82 10.81 11.98 27.86
CA ASN A 82 11.43 12.86 28.86
C ASN A 82 12.83 13.35 28.42
N ARG A 83 13.66 12.46 27.85
CA ARG A 83 15.01 12.76 27.35
C ARG A 83 15.01 13.82 26.24
N ILE A 84 14.02 13.84 25.37
CA ILE A 84 13.88 14.88 24.34
C ILE A 84 13.29 16.19 24.88
N GLY A 85 12.97 16.25 26.17
CA GLY A 85 12.54 17.46 26.87
C GLY A 85 11.02 17.69 26.88
N LEU A 86 10.20 16.65 26.76
CA LEU A 86 8.78 16.73 27.09
C LEU A 86 8.59 16.57 28.61
N THR A 87 7.64 17.33 29.16
CA THR A 87 7.33 17.25 30.58
C THR A 87 6.26 16.19 30.83
N GLN A 88 6.48 15.32 31.81
CA GLN A 88 5.42 14.42 32.26
C GLN A 88 4.35 15.21 32.98
N ALA A 89 3.12 15.19 32.46
CA ALA A 89 2.03 15.95 33.04
C ALA A 89 1.69 15.45 34.46
N GLY A 90 1.46 16.42 35.36
CA GLY A 90 1.11 16.15 36.75
C GLY A 90 2.27 15.71 37.64
N ALA A 91 3.55 15.67 37.18
CA ALA A 91 4.74 15.39 37.98
C ALA A 91 5.87 16.38 37.71
N ALA A 92 6.58 16.75 38.77
CA ALA A 92 7.83 17.49 38.65
C ALA A 92 9.00 16.61 38.14
N ASN A 93 8.95 15.31 38.44
CA ASN A 93 9.94 14.31 38.05
C ASN A 93 9.27 13.15 37.31
N PHE A 94 9.97 12.58 36.34
CA PHE A 94 9.58 11.37 35.66
C PHE A 94 9.48 10.19 36.65
N THR A 95 8.33 9.51 36.66
CA THR A 95 8.15 8.24 37.38
C THR A 95 7.30 7.32 36.49
N ALA A 96 7.76 6.08 36.32
CA ALA A 96 7.07 5.08 35.51
C ALA A 96 5.65 4.75 36.02
N ASP A 97 5.42 4.87 37.32
CA ASP A 97 4.15 4.54 37.97
C ASP A 97 3.12 5.68 37.97
N LYS A 98 3.47 6.82 37.41
CA LYS A 98 2.57 7.96 37.49
C LYS A 98 1.43 7.83 36.48
N ARG A 99 0.25 7.64 37.02
CA ARG A 99 -1.04 7.54 36.32
C ARG A 99 -1.84 8.82 36.51
N VAL A 100 -2.67 9.13 35.54
CA VAL A 100 -3.55 10.28 35.56
C VAL A 100 -4.99 9.78 35.73
N GLU A 101 -5.71 10.34 36.67
CA GLU A 101 -7.13 10.04 36.82
C GLU A 101 -7.96 10.69 35.70
N LEU A 102 -9.08 10.08 35.36
CA LEU A 102 -9.97 10.53 34.28
C LEU A 102 -10.39 12.00 34.38
N ASN A 103 -10.58 12.49 35.60
CA ASN A 103 -11.02 13.87 35.86
C ASN A 103 -9.98 14.92 35.45
N ASP A 104 -8.71 14.53 35.35
CA ASP A 104 -7.60 15.43 35.01
C ASP A 104 -7.33 15.51 33.50
N LEU A 105 -7.87 14.57 32.71
CA LEU A 105 -7.61 14.50 31.26
C LEU A 105 -8.04 15.75 30.50
N ALA A 106 -9.12 16.40 30.90
CA ALA A 106 -9.59 17.63 30.29
C ALA A 106 -8.62 18.81 30.53
N ALA A 107 -7.97 18.83 31.68
CA ALA A 107 -6.94 19.83 32.00
C ALA A 107 -5.65 19.59 31.19
N LEU A 108 -5.30 18.33 30.91
CA LEU A 108 -4.12 17.95 30.15
C LEU A 108 -4.20 18.30 28.65
N ASN A 109 -5.39 18.52 28.12
CA ASN A 109 -5.59 18.89 26.71
C ASN A 109 -5.44 20.40 26.40
N ARG A 110 -5.08 21.22 27.39
CA ARG A 110 -4.91 22.69 27.23
C ARG A 110 -3.54 23.22 27.69
N PRO A 111 -2.44 22.49 27.56
CA PRO A 111 -1.17 22.99 28.02
C PRO A 111 -0.58 23.99 27.03
N SER A 112 0.24 24.89 27.55
CA SER A 112 1.03 25.84 26.78
C SER A 112 2.36 25.27 26.25
N ALA A 113 2.74 24.05 26.69
CA ALA A 113 4.01 23.41 26.36
C ALA A 113 3.81 21.94 26.00
N PRO A 114 4.70 21.35 25.17
CA PRO A 114 4.71 19.93 24.86
C PRO A 114 4.84 19.06 26.11
N HIS A 115 4.00 18.05 26.24
CA HIS A 115 3.97 17.15 27.39
C HIS A 115 3.50 15.75 27.00
N PHE A 116 3.67 14.79 27.91
CA PHE A 116 3.14 13.44 27.80
C PHE A 116 2.56 12.96 29.13
N TYR A 117 1.73 11.94 29.08
CA TYR A 117 1.18 11.23 30.25
C TYR A 117 0.79 9.81 29.86
N MET A 118 0.60 8.97 30.88
CA MET A 118 0.18 7.59 30.71
C MET A 118 -1.13 7.36 31.46
N VAL A 119 -2.02 6.58 30.85
CA VAL A 119 -3.28 6.18 31.47
C VAL A 119 -3.39 4.66 31.47
N ARG A 120 -3.59 4.08 32.66
CA ARG A 120 -3.73 2.64 32.86
C ARG A 120 -5.18 2.23 33.00
N HIS A 121 -5.51 1.16 32.32
CA HIS A 121 -6.68 0.33 32.57
C HIS A 121 -6.27 -1.07 32.95
N THR A 122 -7.14 -1.77 33.68
CA THR A 122 -6.89 -3.16 34.05
C THR A 122 -8.14 -3.99 33.74
N PRO A 123 -8.47 -4.20 32.47
CA PRO A 123 -9.59 -5.04 32.08
C PRO A 123 -9.34 -6.49 32.45
N LEU A 124 -10.43 -7.23 32.63
CA LEU A 124 -10.41 -8.65 32.94
C LEU A 124 -10.47 -9.45 31.62
N TYR A 125 -9.45 -10.22 31.35
CA TYR A 125 -9.42 -11.16 30.24
C TYR A 125 -10.00 -12.50 30.69
N SER A 126 -11.21 -12.81 30.24
CA SER A 126 -12.01 -13.92 30.77
C SER A 126 -11.54 -15.31 30.34
N THR A 127 -10.76 -15.40 29.25
CA THR A 127 -10.30 -16.67 28.70
C THR A 127 -8.93 -16.50 28.09
N ILE A 128 -7.91 -17.09 28.71
CA ILE A 128 -6.54 -17.07 28.18
C ILE A 128 -6.50 -18.01 26.97
N PRO A 129 -6.05 -17.57 25.77
CA PRO A 129 -5.89 -18.47 24.63
C PRO A 129 -4.78 -19.49 24.90
N GLU A 130 -5.00 -20.77 24.58
CA GLU A 130 -3.99 -21.82 24.70
C GLU A 130 -2.66 -21.40 24.06
N ARG A 131 -2.73 -20.82 22.86
CA ARG A 131 -1.56 -20.30 22.13
C ARG A 131 -0.79 -19.19 22.85
N ALA A 132 -1.36 -18.55 23.86
CA ALA A 132 -0.65 -17.59 24.71
C ALA A 132 0.18 -18.29 25.80
N VAL A 133 -0.10 -19.54 26.10
CA VAL A 133 0.57 -20.33 27.15
C VAL A 133 1.49 -21.39 26.56
N PHE A 134 1.07 -22.02 25.46
CA PHE A 134 1.77 -23.13 24.80
C PHE A 134 2.07 -22.82 23.33
N ARG A 135 3.22 -23.31 22.86
CA ARG A 135 3.60 -23.33 21.44
C ARG A 135 4.17 -24.70 21.11
N ASP A 136 3.61 -25.37 20.09
CA ASP A 136 4.02 -26.71 19.66
C ASP A 136 4.11 -27.73 20.82
N GLY A 137 3.16 -27.63 21.78
CA GLY A 137 3.11 -28.45 22.98
C GLY A 137 4.12 -28.08 24.09
N GLN A 138 4.92 -27.04 23.89
CA GLN A 138 5.84 -26.53 24.91
C GLN A 138 5.27 -25.33 25.63
N VAL A 139 5.52 -25.24 26.92
CA VAL A 139 5.13 -24.09 27.76
C VAL A 139 6.02 -22.90 27.42
N ILE A 140 5.43 -21.82 26.92
CA ILE A 140 6.14 -20.57 26.64
C ILE A 140 5.93 -19.51 27.73
N ARG A 141 4.84 -19.61 28.54
CA ARG A 141 4.55 -18.70 29.66
C ARG A 141 4.14 -19.50 30.91
N PRO A 142 5.14 -19.97 31.68
CA PRO A 142 4.86 -20.80 32.87
C PRO A 142 3.94 -20.14 33.90
N HIS A 143 3.98 -18.82 34.02
CA HIS A 143 3.17 -18.06 34.99
C HIS A 143 1.67 -18.02 34.66
N LEU A 144 1.27 -18.47 33.45
CA LEU A 144 -0.11 -18.53 33.01
C LEU A 144 -0.69 -19.95 33.02
N VAL A 145 0.12 -21.00 33.20
CA VAL A 145 -0.32 -22.40 33.09
C VAL A 145 -1.48 -22.70 34.04
N ASP A 146 -1.28 -22.47 35.34
CA ASP A 146 -2.29 -22.76 36.35
C ASP A 146 -3.61 -22.00 36.08
N LYS A 147 -3.50 -20.73 35.66
CA LYS A 147 -4.68 -19.91 35.35
C LYS A 147 -5.40 -20.41 34.09
N PHE A 148 -4.65 -20.85 33.09
CA PHE A 148 -5.21 -21.44 31.88
C PHE A 148 -5.94 -22.77 32.19
N GLU A 149 -5.28 -23.67 32.92
CA GLU A 149 -5.84 -24.98 33.29
C GLU A 149 -7.08 -24.88 34.18
N ASN A 150 -7.09 -23.90 35.09
CA ASN A 150 -8.26 -23.64 35.94
C ASN A 150 -9.38 -22.86 35.24
N GLY A 151 -9.13 -22.30 34.05
CA GLY A 151 -10.06 -21.40 33.38
C GLY A 151 -10.21 -20.05 34.07
N ASP A 152 -9.19 -19.62 34.81
CA ASP A 152 -9.21 -18.38 35.57
C ASP A 152 -9.07 -17.16 34.64
N ALA A 153 -9.79 -16.09 34.97
CA ALA A 153 -9.62 -14.81 34.32
C ALA A 153 -8.33 -14.11 34.78
N VAL A 154 -7.69 -13.38 33.85
CA VAL A 154 -6.46 -12.61 34.12
C VAL A 154 -6.72 -11.12 33.91
N SER A 155 -6.34 -10.32 34.89
CA SER A 155 -6.28 -8.86 34.74
C SER A 155 -5.04 -8.47 33.96
N ILE A 156 -5.24 -7.81 32.80
CA ILE A 156 -4.17 -7.34 31.94
C ILE A 156 -4.09 -5.82 32.04
N PRO A 157 -2.98 -5.23 32.51
CA PRO A 157 -2.80 -3.79 32.45
C PRO A 157 -2.66 -3.32 31.00
N VAL A 158 -3.50 -2.37 30.61
CA VAL A 158 -3.46 -1.71 29.29
C VAL A 158 -3.09 -0.26 29.52
N ASP A 159 -1.93 0.16 29.04
CA ASP A 159 -1.36 1.47 29.33
C ASP A 159 -1.08 2.25 28.05
N ASN A 160 -2.01 3.10 27.65
CA ASN A 160 -1.77 4.03 26.56
C ASN A 160 -0.88 5.20 27.01
N ILE A 161 0.09 5.57 26.19
CA ILE A 161 0.94 6.76 26.39
C ILE A 161 0.48 7.85 25.42
N TYR A 162 0.10 8.99 25.98
CA TYR A 162 -0.42 10.13 25.25
C TYR A 162 0.62 11.24 25.19
N VAL A 163 0.82 11.83 24.02
CA VAL A 163 1.75 12.94 23.78
C VAL A 163 1.01 14.07 23.09
N TYR A 164 1.26 15.31 23.50
CA TYR A 164 0.67 16.48 22.89
C TYR A 164 1.68 17.60 22.65
N PHE A 165 1.77 18.02 21.40
CA PHE A 165 2.44 19.25 20.98
C PHE A 165 1.37 20.27 20.59
N PRO A 166 1.12 21.29 21.42
CA PRO A 166 0.04 22.25 21.17
C PRO A 166 0.35 23.14 19.97
N GLY A 167 -0.67 23.42 19.17
CA GLY A 167 -0.67 24.44 18.14
C GLY A 167 -1.51 25.66 18.52
N THR A 168 -1.39 26.75 17.77
CA THR A 168 -2.14 28.00 18.03
C THR A 168 -3.60 27.92 17.60
N SER A 169 -3.97 27.03 16.68
CA SER A 169 -5.34 26.93 16.15
C SER A 169 -6.30 26.14 17.04
N GLY A 170 -5.80 25.35 17.97
CA GLY A 170 -6.60 24.39 18.74
C GLY A 170 -6.97 23.09 18.00
N TYR A 171 -6.62 22.95 16.73
CA TYR A 171 -6.81 21.70 15.95
C TYR A 171 -5.53 20.89 15.89
N SER A 172 -5.68 19.57 15.74
CA SER A 172 -4.54 18.64 15.78
C SER A 172 -4.73 17.48 14.82
N ILE A 173 -3.62 17.00 14.27
CA ILE A 173 -3.49 15.66 13.72
C ILE A 173 -3.13 14.69 14.84
N MET A 174 -3.63 13.47 14.80
CA MET A 174 -3.22 12.40 15.71
C MET A 174 -2.44 11.32 14.96
N LEU A 175 -1.25 10.98 15.44
CA LEU A 175 -0.47 9.82 15.02
C LEU A 175 -0.63 8.72 16.07
N MET A 176 -0.78 7.47 15.63
CA MET A 176 -1.00 6.34 16.51
C MET A 176 -0.21 5.12 16.05
N ALA A 177 0.33 4.36 16.99
CA ALA A 177 0.96 3.06 16.79
C ALA A 177 0.93 2.26 18.10
N HIS A 178 0.72 0.95 18.02
CA HIS A 178 0.81 0.10 19.19
C HIS A 178 2.26 -0.28 19.51
N TYR A 179 2.55 -0.55 20.79
CA TYR A 179 3.88 -0.95 21.22
C TYR A 179 3.95 -2.38 21.79
N ASP A 180 2.82 -3.06 21.95
CA ASP A 180 2.77 -4.49 22.26
C ASP A 180 3.13 -5.34 21.02
N SER A 181 3.41 -6.62 21.22
CA SER A 181 3.69 -7.60 20.16
C SER A 181 2.82 -8.85 20.28
N HIS A 182 2.74 -9.62 19.20
CA HIS A 182 1.80 -10.73 19.06
C HIS A 182 2.00 -11.83 20.13
N PRO A 183 0.94 -12.25 20.83
CA PRO A 183 1.06 -13.12 22.02
C PRO A 183 1.42 -14.58 21.73
N SER A 184 1.08 -15.08 20.53
CA SER A 184 1.20 -16.52 20.24
C SER A 184 2.53 -16.92 19.63
N SER A 185 3.33 -15.96 19.15
CA SER A 185 4.46 -16.25 18.28
C SER A 185 5.83 -16.03 18.91
N LEU A 186 5.89 -15.51 20.13
CA LEU A 186 7.14 -15.00 20.72
C LEU A 186 7.85 -13.98 19.82
N SER A 187 7.06 -13.24 19.02
CA SER A 187 7.57 -12.20 18.13
C SER A 187 8.18 -11.06 18.93
N PRO A 188 9.44 -10.67 18.65
CA PRO A 188 9.99 -9.43 19.20
C PRO A 188 9.28 -8.18 18.67
N GLY A 189 8.46 -8.29 17.62
CA GLY A 189 7.64 -7.20 17.08
C GLY A 189 8.48 -6.06 16.52
N LEU A 190 9.48 -6.36 15.68
CA LEU A 190 10.32 -5.33 15.06
C LEU A 190 9.51 -4.49 14.05
N ALA A 191 8.90 -5.14 13.06
CA ALA A 191 8.04 -4.47 12.11
C ALA A 191 6.67 -4.21 12.73
N ASP A 192 6.19 -5.13 13.54
CA ASP A 192 4.89 -5.15 14.18
C ASP A 192 5.02 -4.98 15.72
N ASN A 193 5.18 -3.73 16.27
CA ASN A 193 5.11 -2.46 15.57
C ASN A 193 6.21 -1.49 16.05
N ALA A 194 7.42 -2.00 16.36
CA ALA A 194 8.52 -1.16 16.85
C ALA A 194 9.03 -0.16 15.80
N TYR A 195 8.91 -0.44 14.49
CA TYR A 195 9.24 0.53 13.43
C TYR A 195 8.40 1.80 13.53
N SER A 196 7.09 1.64 13.74
CA SER A 196 6.15 2.76 13.83
C SER A 196 6.38 3.58 15.09
N VAL A 197 6.56 2.90 16.23
CA VAL A 197 6.90 3.55 17.50
C VAL A 197 8.20 4.33 17.38
N ALA A 198 9.24 3.72 16.80
CA ALA A 198 10.53 4.35 16.59
C ALA A 198 10.44 5.58 15.66
N ALA A 199 9.66 5.49 14.60
CA ALA A 199 9.42 6.62 13.71
C ALA A 199 8.69 7.76 14.44
N MET A 200 7.69 7.46 15.24
CA MET A 200 6.97 8.45 16.05
C MET A 200 7.87 9.14 17.08
N LEU A 201 8.74 8.40 17.77
CA LEU A 201 9.71 8.97 18.72
C LEU A 201 10.70 9.92 18.03
N GLU A 202 11.22 9.54 16.85
CA GLU A 202 12.12 10.43 16.09
C GLU A 202 11.38 11.66 15.55
N ILE A 203 10.11 11.54 15.13
CA ILE A 203 9.26 12.69 14.77
C ILE A 203 9.03 13.59 15.99
N ALA A 204 8.74 13.03 17.16
CA ALA A 204 8.58 13.80 18.40
C ALA A 204 9.85 14.60 18.75
N ARG A 205 11.04 13.99 18.59
CA ARG A 205 12.33 14.67 18.77
C ARG A 205 12.48 15.86 17.82
N LEU A 206 12.15 15.67 16.54
CA LEU A 206 12.24 16.72 15.52
C LEU A 206 11.30 17.89 15.84
N LEU A 207 10.06 17.60 16.22
CA LEU A 207 9.08 18.62 16.62
C LEU A 207 9.55 19.42 17.85
N LYS A 208 10.09 18.72 18.86
CA LYS A 208 10.61 19.38 20.04
C LYS A 208 11.82 20.26 19.71
N GLN A 209 12.69 19.80 18.82
CA GLN A 209 13.81 20.61 18.33
C GLN A 209 13.33 21.88 17.61
N GLN A 210 12.34 21.79 16.72
CA GLN A 210 11.76 22.95 16.04
C GLN A 210 11.19 23.97 17.04
N ILE A 211 10.43 23.50 18.02
CA ILE A 211 9.88 24.39 19.07
C ILE A 211 11.01 25.04 19.87
N ASN A 212 12.07 24.31 20.20
CA ASN A 212 13.22 24.85 20.93
C ASN A 212 14.01 25.89 20.11
N THR A 213 13.94 25.86 18.77
CA THR A 213 14.54 26.88 17.89
C THR A 213 13.63 28.08 17.64
N GLY A 214 12.44 28.11 18.24
CA GLY A 214 11.51 29.22 18.19
C GLY A 214 10.37 29.09 17.20
N ASP A 215 10.24 27.94 16.52
CA ASP A 215 9.14 27.68 15.60
C ASP A 215 7.82 27.54 16.38
N THR A 216 6.77 28.16 15.86
CA THR A 216 5.42 28.04 16.40
C THR A 216 4.57 27.15 15.49
N LEU A 217 3.93 26.13 16.06
CA LEU A 217 3.02 25.28 15.33
C LEU A 217 1.67 25.99 15.13
N ILE A 218 1.18 26.07 13.90
CA ILE A 218 -0.18 26.56 13.63
C ILE A 218 -1.17 25.51 14.15
N ASN A 219 -1.03 24.25 13.74
CA ASN A 219 -1.85 23.15 14.23
C ASN A 219 -1.02 22.24 15.13
N GLY A 220 -1.66 21.67 16.14
CA GLY A 220 -1.01 20.77 17.07
C GLY A 220 -0.84 19.35 16.53
N ILE A 221 -0.05 18.56 17.27
CA ILE A 221 0.08 17.13 17.06
C ILE A 221 -0.21 16.40 18.35
N LYS A 222 -1.04 15.39 18.26
CA LYS A 222 -1.25 14.39 19.29
C LYS A 222 -0.64 13.08 18.85
N MET A 223 0.01 12.36 19.75
CA MET A 223 0.52 11.02 19.48
C MET A 223 0.00 10.08 20.56
N VAL A 224 -0.37 8.88 20.16
CA VAL A 224 -0.76 7.81 21.07
C VAL A 224 0.06 6.58 20.78
N PHE A 225 0.80 6.11 21.77
CA PHE A 225 1.36 4.77 21.76
C PHE A 225 0.34 3.87 22.46
N THR A 226 -0.35 3.06 21.67
CA THR A 226 -1.43 2.19 22.13
C THR A 226 -0.91 0.88 22.67
N ASP A 227 -1.63 0.28 23.60
CA ASP A 227 -1.32 -1.00 24.22
C ASP A 227 -2.42 -2.02 23.90
N ALA A 228 -2.04 -3.29 23.90
CA ALA A 228 -2.97 -4.42 23.75
C ALA A 228 -3.79 -4.38 22.43
N GLU A 229 -3.16 -3.96 21.34
CA GLU A 229 -3.70 -4.06 19.99
C GLU A 229 -3.94 -5.53 19.64
N GLU A 230 -2.91 -6.35 19.85
CA GLU A 230 -2.77 -7.74 19.46
C GLU A 230 -3.73 -8.72 20.18
N ILE A 231 -4.40 -8.25 21.20
CA ILE A 231 -5.42 -9.02 21.93
C ILE A 231 -6.84 -8.44 21.76
N GLY A 232 -7.02 -7.54 20.80
CA GLY A 232 -8.32 -7.04 20.39
C GLY A 232 -8.53 -5.54 20.44
N LEU A 233 -7.51 -4.73 20.11
CA LEU A 233 -7.55 -3.27 19.94
C LEU A 233 -7.95 -2.54 21.23
N TRP A 234 -7.55 -3.07 22.39
CA TRP A 234 -8.09 -2.58 23.67
C TRP A 234 -7.68 -1.14 23.96
N GLY A 235 -6.43 -0.78 23.64
CA GLY A 235 -5.95 0.59 23.78
C GLY A 235 -6.76 1.58 22.93
N ALA A 236 -7.00 1.26 21.66
CA ALA A 236 -7.78 2.10 20.75
C ALA A 236 -9.25 2.23 21.17
N TYR A 237 -9.89 1.10 21.58
CA TYR A 237 -11.27 1.14 22.08
C TYR A 237 -11.43 1.97 23.37
N ARG A 238 -10.38 2.10 24.18
CA ARG A 238 -10.43 2.98 25.37
C ARG A 238 -10.50 4.44 25.01
N ILE A 239 -10.02 4.84 23.83
CA ILE A 239 -10.06 6.23 23.40
C ILE A 239 -11.45 6.62 22.88
N VAL A 240 -12.07 5.78 22.05
CA VAL A 240 -13.31 6.12 21.34
C VAL A 240 -14.54 5.31 21.77
N GLY A 241 -14.35 4.33 22.65
CA GLY A 241 -15.41 3.43 23.10
C GLY A 241 -15.64 2.22 22.19
N ARG A 242 -16.33 1.22 22.72
CA ARG A 242 -16.75 0.03 21.98
C ARG A 242 -18.26 0.05 21.85
N ASN A 243 -18.80 0.06 20.63
CA ASN A 243 -20.24 0.14 20.36
C ASN A 243 -20.92 1.36 21.01
N GLY A 244 -20.21 2.48 21.15
CA GLY A 244 -20.73 3.70 21.78
C GLY A 244 -20.65 3.73 23.31
N GLU A 245 -20.09 2.68 23.94
CA GLU A 245 -19.86 2.61 25.38
C GLU A 245 -18.37 2.73 25.70
N GLY A 246 -18.02 3.35 26.84
CA GLY A 246 -16.66 3.35 27.38
C GLY A 246 -15.69 4.30 26.69
N ALA A 247 -16.18 5.37 26.04
CA ALA A 247 -15.35 6.43 25.46
C ALA A 247 -14.75 7.33 26.57
N GLU A 248 -13.90 6.74 27.39
CA GLU A 248 -13.40 7.36 28.61
C GLU A 248 -12.42 8.52 28.32
N TYR A 249 -11.79 8.49 27.15
CA TYR A 249 -10.72 9.44 26.77
C TYR A 249 -11.07 10.30 25.57
N MET A 250 -12.34 10.40 25.21
CA MET A 250 -12.80 11.27 24.12
C MET A 250 -12.35 12.74 24.30
N ALA A 251 -12.07 13.19 25.51
CA ALA A 251 -11.52 14.53 25.75
C ALA A 251 -10.16 14.72 25.05
N PHE A 252 -9.33 13.68 24.91
CA PHE A 252 -8.10 13.75 24.16
C PHE A 252 -8.33 13.99 22.67
N MET A 253 -9.47 13.57 22.14
CA MET A 253 -9.85 13.71 20.75
C MET A 253 -10.34 15.12 20.40
N ASN A 254 -10.55 16.00 21.39
CA ASN A 254 -10.98 17.39 21.14
C ASN A 254 -9.99 18.10 20.19
N GLY A 255 -10.52 18.65 19.10
CA GLY A 255 -9.73 19.33 18.06
C GLY A 255 -8.98 18.39 17.11
N VAL A 256 -9.06 17.07 17.27
CA VAL A 256 -8.49 16.14 16.30
C VAL A 256 -9.40 16.09 15.07
N ASN A 257 -8.86 16.48 13.91
CA ASN A 257 -9.58 16.44 12.64
C ASN A 257 -9.00 15.45 11.64
N LEU A 258 -7.90 14.74 11.99
CA LEU A 258 -7.30 13.67 11.22
C LEU A 258 -6.59 12.66 12.14
N VAL A 259 -6.87 11.37 11.95
CA VAL A 259 -6.18 10.27 12.63
C VAL A 259 -5.31 9.51 11.61
N ILE A 260 -4.06 9.31 11.93
CA ILE A 260 -3.12 8.49 11.17
C ILE A 260 -2.67 7.33 12.06
N ASN A 261 -3.04 6.12 11.68
CA ASN A 261 -2.50 4.91 12.28
C ASN A 261 -1.33 4.39 11.46
N ILE A 262 -0.33 3.87 12.13
CA ILE A 262 0.89 3.37 11.52
C ILE A 262 1.11 1.95 12.03
N GLU A 263 0.85 1.00 11.15
CA GLU A 263 0.95 -0.44 11.39
C GLU A 263 2.25 -1.02 10.83
N GLY A 264 2.53 -2.25 11.20
CA GLY A 264 3.61 -3.04 10.65
C GLY A 264 3.19 -4.47 10.36
N ARG A 265 3.40 -4.95 9.13
CA ARG A 265 3.14 -6.35 8.76
C ARG A 265 4.34 -7.03 8.12
N GLY A 266 5.25 -6.29 7.57
CA GLY A 266 6.44 -6.80 6.93
C GLY A 266 7.68 -6.00 7.28
N THR A 267 8.81 -6.67 7.40
CA THR A 267 10.09 -6.05 7.76
C THR A 267 10.70 -5.20 6.64
N ARG A 268 10.12 -5.22 5.44
CA ARG A 268 10.65 -4.56 4.24
C ARG A 268 9.55 -3.85 3.43
N GLY A 269 9.99 -3.10 2.43
CA GLY A 269 9.13 -2.44 1.45
C GLY A 269 8.85 -0.97 1.77
N PRO A 270 8.17 -0.27 0.85
CA PRO A 270 7.73 1.09 1.08
C PRO A 270 6.59 1.13 2.11
N LEU A 271 6.49 2.25 2.83
CA LEU A 271 5.34 2.51 3.69
C LEU A 271 4.11 2.75 2.81
N PHE A 272 3.14 1.87 2.90
CA PHE A 272 1.96 1.79 2.05
C PHE A 272 0.72 2.29 2.78
N MET A 273 0.04 3.30 2.24
CA MET A 273 -1.26 3.73 2.74
C MET A 273 -2.33 2.82 2.12
N PHE A 274 -2.94 1.95 2.93
CA PHE A 274 -3.81 0.87 2.47
C PHE A 274 -5.29 1.05 2.83
N GLU A 275 -5.61 1.96 3.75
CA GLU A 275 -6.98 2.20 4.22
C GLU A 275 -7.22 3.70 4.46
N THR A 276 -8.43 4.18 4.19
CA THR A 276 -8.90 5.52 4.50
C THR A 276 -10.36 5.51 4.92
N SER A 277 -10.80 6.55 5.63
CA SER A 277 -12.21 6.86 5.74
C SER A 277 -12.86 7.09 4.37
N GLU A 278 -14.18 6.94 4.27
CA GLU A 278 -14.98 7.24 3.08
C GLU A 278 -14.94 8.74 2.73
N ASN A 279 -15.34 9.09 1.51
CA ASN A 279 -15.33 10.46 1.00
C ASN A 279 -13.94 11.11 1.05
N ASN A 280 -12.93 10.38 0.68
CA ASN A 280 -11.52 10.64 0.95
C ASN A 280 -10.84 11.67 0.02
N SER A 281 -11.55 12.35 -0.89
CA SER A 281 -10.89 13.19 -1.90
C SER A 281 -10.06 14.35 -1.32
N ALA A 282 -10.50 14.95 -0.19
CA ALA A 282 -9.72 15.97 0.52
C ALA A 282 -8.52 15.35 1.25
N LEU A 283 -8.71 14.18 1.86
CA LEU A 283 -7.68 13.42 2.55
C LEU A 283 -6.57 12.95 1.58
N ILE A 284 -6.92 12.43 0.41
CA ILE A 284 -5.95 12.04 -0.61
C ILE A 284 -5.19 13.24 -1.20
N ARG A 285 -5.83 14.42 -1.24
CA ARG A 285 -5.12 15.66 -1.57
C ARG A 285 -4.05 15.99 -0.53
N PHE A 286 -4.35 15.79 0.75
CA PHE A 286 -3.38 15.96 1.83
C PHE A 286 -2.27 14.91 1.70
N PHE A 287 -2.61 13.63 1.55
CA PHE A 287 -1.65 12.53 1.40
C PHE A 287 -0.68 12.74 0.23
N SER A 288 -1.11 13.44 -0.84
CA SER A 288 -0.20 13.74 -1.96
C SER A 288 0.99 14.65 -1.60
N ASN A 289 1.03 15.21 -0.38
CA ASN A 289 2.18 15.96 0.17
C ASN A 289 3.13 15.09 1.01
N ALA A 290 2.89 13.78 1.13
CA ALA A 290 3.88 12.86 1.66
C ALA A 290 5.16 12.94 0.84
N GLY A 291 6.32 12.78 1.47
CA GLY A 291 7.58 12.84 0.72
C GLY A 291 7.67 11.73 -0.32
N ARG A 292 7.04 10.60 -0.03
CA ARG A 292 6.90 9.48 -0.98
C ARG A 292 5.52 8.82 -0.85
N PRO A 293 4.48 9.40 -1.43
CA PRO A 293 3.15 8.80 -1.38
C PRO A 293 3.12 7.50 -2.18
N PHE A 294 2.89 6.38 -1.49
CA PHE A 294 2.74 5.06 -2.11
C PHE A 294 1.39 4.47 -1.71
N SER A 295 0.47 4.40 -2.68
CA SER A 295 -0.89 3.86 -2.51
C SER A 295 -1.62 3.72 -3.83
N PHE A 296 -2.72 2.93 -3.81
CA PHE A 296 -3.63 2.70 -4.94
C PHE A 296 -5.07 2.68 -4.42
N SER A 297 -5.98 3.42 -5.05
CA SER A 297 -7.39 3.42 -4.66
C SER A 297 -8.08 2.05 -4.75
N ILE A 298 -7.58 1.14 -5.57
CA ILE A 298 -8.04 -0.26 -5.59
C ILE A 298 -7.70 -1.00 -4.30
N ALA A 299 -6.55 -0.72 -3.69
CA ALA A 299 -6.13 -1.38 -2.46
C ALA A 299 -7.00 -0.96 -1.28
N THR A 300 -7.31 0.34 -1.14
CA THR A 300 -8.22 0.82 -0.10
C THR A 300 -9.63 0.24 -0.25
N ALA A 301 -10.13 0.15 -1.49
CA ALA A 301 -11.44 -0.45 -1.77
C ALA A 301 -11.48 -1.97 -1.48
N VAL A 302 -10.39 -2.69 -1.75
CA VAL A 302 -10.29 -4.13 -1.45
C VAL A 302 -10.14 -4.35 0.05
N TYR A 303 -9.31 -3.56 0.75
CA TYR A 303 -9.12 -3.69 2.19
C TYR A 303 -10.43 -3.49 2.97
N GLY A 304 -11.26 -2.52 2.56
CA GLY A 304 -12.56 -2.25 3.20
C GLY A 304 -13.57 -3.41 3.18
N ILE A 305 -13.35 -4.46 2.35
CA ILE A 305 -14.18 -5.67 2.31
C ILE A 305 -13.50 -6.87 3.00
N LEU A 306 -12.25 -6.75 3.44
CA LEU A 306 -11.56 -7.82 4.16
C LEU A 306 -11.91 -7.79 5.64
N PRO A 307 -12.05 -8.95 6.31
CA PRO A 307 -12.38 -9.04 7.73
C PRO A 307 -11.14 -8.80 8.61
N MET A 308 -10.45 -7.70 8.38
CA MET A 308 -9.26 -7.30 9.12
C MET A 308 -9.53 -6.05 9.94
N ASN A 309 -8.90 -5.95 11.10
CA ASN A 309 -9.01 -4.80 11.98
C ASN A 309 -7.61 -4.36 12.42
N THR A 310 -7.49 -3.08 12.72
CA THR A 310 -6.32 -2.43 13.29
C THR A 310 -6.78 -1.42 14.33
N ASP A 311 -5.86 -0.78 15.04
CA ASP A 311 -6.19 0.30 15.95
C ASP A 311 -6.93 1.48 15.28
N LEU A 312 -6.90 1.60 13.95
CA LEU A 312 -7.72 2.58 13.22
C LEU A 312 -9.21 2.21 13.19
N THR A 313 -9.55 0.94 13.23
CA THR A 313 -10.93 0.46 13.07
C THR A 313 -11.93 1.09 14.05
N PRO A 314 -11.63 1.23 15.37
CA PRO A 314 -12.48 1.95 16.30
C PRO A 314 -12.75 3.40 15.91
N PHE A 315 -11.74 4.10 15.39
CA PHE A 315 -11.85 5.51 14.97
C PHE A 315 -12.69 5.68 13.70
N LEU A 316 -12.51 4.79 12.71
CA LEU A 316 -13.36 4.76 11.51
C LEU A 316 -14.82 4.52 11.87
N ARG A 317 -15.11 3.58 12.80
CA ARG A 317 -16.46 3.32 13.30
C ARG A 317 -17.05 4.49 14.08
N ALA A 318 -16.20 5.26 14.75
CA ALA A 318 -16.60 6.48 15.45
C ALA A 318 -16.74 7.71 14.52
N GLY A 319 -16.48 7.55 13.20
CA GLY A 319 -16.65 8.59 12.19
C GLY A 319 -15.49 9.58 12.06
N PHE A 320 -14.32 9.28 12.62
CA PHE A 320 -13.14 10.12 12.42
C PHE A 320 -12.57 9.99 11.01
N VAL A 321 -12.19 11.13 10.42
CA VAL A 321 -11.41 11.12 9.19
C VAL A 321 -10.05 10.51 9.47
N SER A 322 -9.69 9.47 8.72
CA SER A 322 -8.57 8.63 9.10
C SER A 322 -7.85 8.01 7.91
N MET A 323 -6.57 7.70 8.08
CA MET A 323 -5.78 6.90 7.13
C MET A 323 -4.85 5.92 7.86
N ASN A 324 -4.59 4.78 7.24
CA ASN A 324 -3.81 3.69 7.77
C ASN A 324 -2.61 3.36 6.89
N PHE A 325 -1.46 3.16 7.51
CA PHE A 325 -0.21 2.85 6.85
C PHE A 325 0.36 1.54 7.35
N SER A 326 1.04 0.79 6.48
CA SER A 326 1.82 -0.38 6.86
C SER A 326 2.92 -0.68 5.86
N THR A 327 3.95 -1.37 6.28
CA THR A 327 4.86 -2.09 5.38
C THR A 327 4.38 -3.52 5.20
N LEU A 328 4.50 -4.06 3.99
CA LEU A 328 3.89 -5.35 3.64
C LEU A 328 4.88 -6.40 3.13
N ASP A 329 6.08 -6.01 2.68
CA ASP A 329 7.03 -6.98 2.11
C ASP A 329 7.77 -7.74 3.21
N SER A 330 8.12 -8.99 2.95
CA SER A 330 8.65 -9.95 3.92
C SER A 330 7.63 -10.29 5.02
N MET A 331 6.39 -10.45 4.63
CA MET A 331 5.28 -10.83 5.51
C MET A 331 5.45 -12.25 6.11
N GLU A 332 6.40 -13.04 5.60
CA GLU A 332 6.84 -14.31 6.20
C GLU A 332 7.36 -14.15 7.63
N HIS A 333 7.71 -12.93 8.03
CA HIS A 333 8.15 -12.62 9.40
C HIS A 333 6.97 -12.22 10.32
N TYR A 334 5.83 -11.82 9.76
CA TYR A 334 4.67 -11.33 10.49
C TYR A 334 4.12 -12.37 11.47
N HIS A 335 3.94 -11.98 12.73
CA HIS A 335 3.49 -12.84 13.82
C HIS A 335 4.36 -14.11 13.99
N THR A 336 5.67 -13.98 13.80
CA THR A 336 6.66 -15.03 14.03
C THR A 336 7.85 -14.49 14.83
N ASP A 337 8.71 -15.38 15.32
CA ASP A 337 9.98 -15.05 15.94
C ASP A 337 11.02 -14.46 14.96
N TYR A 338 10.74 -14.50 13.66
CA TYR A 338 11.52 -13.83 12.62
C TYR A 338 11.21 -12.33 12.48
N ASP A 339 10.16 -11.80 13.12
CA ASP A 339 9.96 -10.36 13.22
C ASP A 339 10.93 -9.74 14.25
N SER A 340 12.22 -9.83 13.95
CA SER A 340 13.34 -9.59 14.83
C SER A 340 14.44 -8.75 14.19
N LEU A 341 15.40 -8.32 14.99
CA LEU A 341 16.52 -7.48 14.58
C LEU A 341 17.39 -8.07 13.47
N ASP A 342 17.39 -9.41 13.29
CA ASP A 342 18.14 -10.07 12.22
C ASP A 342 17.62 -9.70 10.83
N TYR A 343 16.37 -9.25 10.74
CA TYR A 343 15.70 -8.91 9.50
C TYR A 343 15.45 -7.42 9.31
N ILE A 344 16.10 -6.58 10.12
CA ILE A 344 15.94 -5.13 10.02
C ILE A 344 16.29 -4.59 8.63
N ASN A 345 15.48 -3.68 8.13
CA ASN A 345 15.72 -2.98 6.87
C ASN A 345 15.81 -1.47 7.10
N MET A 346 17.01 -0.94 7.05
CA MET A 346 17.26 0.49 7.29
C MET A 346 16.65 1.41 6.25
N ALA A 347 16.50 0.96 4.98
CA ALA A 347 15.84 1.75 3.95
C ALA A 347 14.32 1.84 4.22
N THR A 348 13.73 0.75 4.69
CA THR A 348 12.33 0.74 5.13
C THR A 348 12.10 1.67 6.30
N LEU A 349 12.91 1.60 7.36
CA LEU A 349 12.79 2.47 8.53
C LEU A 349 13.00 3.96 8.16
N GLN A 350 13.97 4.26 7.26
CA GLN A 350 14.13 5.61 6.74
C GLN A 350 12.89 6.07 5.96
N ASN A 351 12.25 5.16 5.21
CA ASN A 351 11.07 5.48 4.41
C ASN A 351 9.84 5.86 5.26
N TYR A 352 9.70 5.34 6.49
CA TYR A 352 8.67 5.82 7.42
C TYR A 352 8.79 7.34 7.62
N GLY A 353 9.98 7.80 7.96
CA GLY A 353 10.21 9.23 8.16
C GLY A 353 10.09 10.05 6.89
N ASN A 354 10.66 9.57 5.78
CA ASN A 354 10.58 10.25 4.50
C ASN A 354 9.13 10.39 4.00
N THR A 355 8.24 9.50 4.40
CA THR A 355 6.81 9.55 4.06
C THR A 355 6.01 10.41 5.05
N LEU A 356 6.16 10.15 6.36
CA LEU A 356 5.30 10.72 7.40
C LEU A 356 5.71 12.14 7.80
N PHE A 357 7.03 12.40 7.95
CA PHE A 357 7.47 13.71 8.45
C PHE A 357 7.07 14.88 7.55
N PRO A 358 7.16 14.82 6.21
CA PRO A 358 6.61 15.85 5.32
C PRO A 358 5.10 16.07 5.47
N LEU A 359 4.31 15.01 5.73
CA LEU A 359 2.88 15.15 6.01
C LEU A 359 2.63 15.92 7.31
N VAL A 360 3.36 15.56 8.35
CA VAL A 360 3.31 16.25 9.64
C VAL A 360 3.69 17.72 9.46
N GLN A 361 4.79 18.01 8.78
CA GLN A 361 5.24 19.39 8.51
C GLN A 361 4.20 20.18 7.72
N HIS A 362 3.60 19.57 6.70
CA HIS A 362 2.55 20.21 5.91
C HIS A 362 1.29 20.52 6.73
N TYR A 363 0.94 19.65 7.67
CA TYR A 363 -0.21 19.85 8.55
C TYR A 363 0.04 20.99 9.56
N ILE A 364 1.16 20.91 10.30
CA ILE A 364 1.43 21.86 11.40
C ILE A 364 1.70 23.29 10.93
N SER A 365 2.16 23.47 9.69
CA SER A 365 2.50 24.76 9.10
C SER A 365 1.38 25.41 8.31
N SER A 366 0.21 24.78 8.14
CA SER A 366 -0.83 25.28 7.24
C SER A 366 -2.14 25.59 7.97
N ALA A 367 -2.55 26.87 7.95
CA ALA A 367 -3.85 27.32 8.46
C ALA A 367 -5.06 26.66 7.75
N ARG A 368 -4.84 26.02 6.61
CA ARG A 368 -5.89 25.26 5.89
C ARG A 368 -6.54 24.19 6.77
N TYR A 369 -5.77 23.59 7.68
CA TYR A 369 -6.22 22.50 8.54
C TYR A 369 -6.69 22.96 9.92
N SER A 370 -6.79 24.30 10.15
CA SER A 370 -7.23 24.92 11.40
C SER A 370 -8.76 24.95 11.52
N ARG A 371 -9.44 23.87 11.15
CA ARG A 371 -10.89 23.72 11.24
C ARG A 371 -11.28 22.24 11.30
N ILE A 372 -12.42 21.95 11.93
CA ILE A 372 -12.86 20.56 12.15
C ILE A 372 -13.17 19.83 10.83
N ASP A 373 -13.75 20.54 9.86
CA ASP A 373 -14.17 20.04 8.55
C ASP A 373 -13.06 20.12 7.48
N ALA A 374 -11.78 20.25 7.88
CA ALA A 374 -10.65 20.45 6.96
C ALA A 374 -10.50 19.33 5.91
N PHE A 375 -10.94 18.14 6.26
CA PHE A 375 -10.86 16.93 5.42
C PHE A 375 -12.22 16.43 4.95
N GLU A 376 -13.30 17.12 5.25
CA GLU A 376 -14.62 16.75 4.74
C GLU A 376 -14.68 16.89 3.21
N ALA A 377 -15.27 15.90 2.58
CA ALA A 377 -15.53 15.84 1.14
C ALA A 377 -16.79 15.03 0.87
N ASN A 378 -17.38 15.21 -0.33
CA ASN A 378 -18.61 14.53 -0.72
C ASN A 378 -18.35 13.37 -1.70
N ASN A 379 -17.10 13.00 -1.92
CA ASN A 379 -16.73 11.97 -2.88
C ASN A 379 -15.35 11.38 -2.58
N ASP A 380 -15.12 10.21 -3.12
CA ASP A 380 -13.82 9.56 -3.11
C ASP A 380 -12.93 10.06 -4.25
N ALA A 381 -11.64 9.84 -4.09
CA ALA A 381 -10.64 9.99 -5.13
C ALA A 381 -10.32 8.65 -5.79
N VAL A 382 -10.04 8.70 -7.08
CA VAL A 382 -9.26 7.67 -7.78
C VAL A 382 -7.81 8.11 -7.77
N PHE A 383 -6.91 7.26 -7.26
CA PHE A 383 -5.51 7.60 -7.11
C PHE A 383 -4.59 6.40 -7.25
N PHE A 384 -3.35 6.68 -7.63
CA PHE A 384 -2.31 5.66 -7.73
C PHE A 384 -0.91 6.27 -7.77
N SER A 385 0.04 5.55 -7.22
CA SER A 385 1.46 5.82 -7.37
C SER A 385 1.94 5.21 -8.68
N PHE A 386 2.43 6.04 -9.59
CA PHE A 386 2.92 5.60 -10.89
C PHE A 386 4.43 5.33 -10.86
N MET A 387 5.16 6.26 -10.27
CA MET A 387 6.60 6.15 -9.98
C MET A 387 6.93 7.07 -8.80
N PRO A 388 8.09 6.92 -8.15
CA PRO A 388 8.50 7.84 -7.10
C PRO A 388 8.40 9.30 -7.52
N GLY A 389 7.74 10.12 -6.68
CA GLY A 389 7.47 11.52 -6.97
C GLY A 389 6.30 11.81 -7.93
N MET A 390 5.65 10.78 -8.48
CA MET A 390 4.46 10.94 -9.33
C MET A 390 3.27 10.19 -8.75
N PHE A 391 2.50 10.89 -7.94
CA PHE A 391 1.23 10.43 -7.38
C PHE A 391 0.07 11.09 -8.14
N ILE A 392 -0.69 10.27 -8.88
CA ILE A 392 -1.81 10.74 -9.71
C ILE A 392 -3.10 10.58 -8.92
N ARG A 393 -3.93 11.62 -8.89
CA ARG A 393 -5.23 11.64 -8.21
C ARG A 393 -6.24 12.51 -8.95
N TYR A 394 -7.47 12.07 -8.96
CA TYR A 394 -8.63 12.82 -9.43
C TYR A 394 -9.89 12.30 -8.73
N ASN A 395 -10.94 13.10 -8.66
CA ASN A 395 -12.18 12.65 -8.02
C ASN A 395 -13.01 11.74 -8.93
N VAL A 396 -13.96 11.01 -8.34
CA VAL A 396 -14.85 10.07 -9.04
C VAL A 396 -15.63 10.75 -10.16
N ALA A 397 -16.06 12.01 -10.01
CA ALA A 397 -16.78 12.74 -11.06
C ALA A 397 -15.90 12.96 -12.31
N VAL A 398 -14.64 13.33 -12.11
CA VAL A 398 -13.65 13.46 -13.21
C VAL A 398 -13.39 12.10 -13.87
N SER A 399 -13.36 11.02 -13.08
CA SER A 399 -13.24 9.66 -13.63
C SER A 399 -14.38 9.35 -14.59
N TRP A 400 -15.63 9.66 -14.24
CA TRP A 400 -16.77 9.47 -15.13
C TRP A 400 -16.69 10.29 -16.42
N ILE A 401 -16.21 11.54 -16.34
CA ILE A 401 -15.98 12.36 -17.55
C ILE A 401 -14.97 11.66 -18.48
N PHE A 402 -13.86 11.19 -17.94
CA PHE A 402 -12.86 10.47 -18.73
C PHE A 402 -13.39 9.16 -19.32
N ILE A 403 -14.21 8.40 -18.57
CA ILE A 403 -14.85 7.18 -19.07
C ILE A 403 -15.76 7.50 -20.26
N VAL A 404 -16.63 8.51 -20.14
CA VAL A 404 -17.54 8.92 -21.22
C VAL A 404 -16.75 9.37 -22.46
N LEU A 405 -15.73 10.23 -22.28
CA LEU A 405 -14.89 10.68 -23.39
C LEU A 405 -14.15 9.51 -24.07
N LEU A 406 -13.68 8.54 -23.30
CA LEU A 406 -13.05 7.34 -23.83
C LEU A 406 -14.04 6.51 -24.64
N LEU A 407 -15.25 6.26 -24.13
CA LEU A 407 -16.28 5.49 -24.83
C LEU A 407 -16.71 6.15 -26.16
N VAL A 408 -16.92 7.46 -26.13
CA VAL A 408 -17.26 8.23 -27.35
C VAL A 408 -16.10 8.16 -28.36
N SER A 409 -14.88 8.43 -27.91
CA SER A 409 -13.68 8.37 -28.77
C SER A 409 -13.47 6.98 -29.36
N PHE A 410 -13.65 5.94 -28.55
CA PHE A 410 -13.57 4.56 -28.99
C PHE A 410 -14.62 4.23 -30.03
N GLY A 411 -15.89 4.62 -29.81
CA GLY A 411 -17.00 4.41 -30.77
C GLY A 411 -16.71 5.09 -32.12
N VAL A 412 -16.26 6.35 -32.09
CA VAL A 412 -15.90 7.12 -33.31
C VAL A 412 -14.74 6.46 -34.06
N VAL A 413 -13.68 6.10 -33.35
CA VAL A 413 -12.52 5.43 -33.97
C VAL A 413 -12.92 4.09 -34.56
N MET A 414 -13.68 3.26 -33.85
CA MET A 414 -14.19 1.98 -34.34
C MET A 414 -15.05 2.14 -35.60
N PHE A 415 -15.96 3.11 -35.61
CA PHE A 415 -16.80 3.40 -36.77
C PHE A 415 -15.94 3.68 -38.01
N PHE A 416 -14.97 4.59 -37.92
CA PHE A 416 -14.10 4.92 -39.06
C PHE A 416 -13.18 3.76 -39.46
N MET A 417 -12.67 2.98 -38.52
CA MET A 417 -11.83 1.82 -38.80
C MET A 417 -12.58 0.73 -39.59
N ILE A 418 -13.84 0.47 -39.22
CA ILE A 418 -14.70 -0.49 -39.92
C ILE A 418 -15.12 0.09 -41.31
N LYS A 419 -15.57 1.35 -41.37
CA LYS A 419 -15.96 2.02 -42.61
C LYS A 419 -14.82 2.06 -43.65
N LYS A 420 -13.59 2.35 -43.21
CA LYS A 420 -12.39 2.34 -44.06
C LYS A 420 -11.80 0.93 -44.27
N LYS A 421 -12.48 -0.12 -43.86
CA LYS A 421 -12.07 -1.54 -43.98
C LYS A 421 -10.65 -1.81 -43.43
N LYS A 422 -10.21 -1.05 -42.41
CA LYS A 422 -8.91 -1.24 -41.76
C LYS A 422 -8.90 -2.43 -40.80
N MET A 423 -10.08 -2.85 -40.30
CA MET A 423 -10.28 -4.02 -39.45
C MET A 423 -11.65 -4.64 -39.69
N LYS A 424 -11.81 -5.91 -39.28
CA LYS A 424 -13.08 -6.65 -39.30
C LYS A 424 -13.61 -6.75 -37.87
N LEU A 425 -14.85 -6.29 -37.63
CA LEU A 425 -15.48 -6.36 -36.30
C LEU A 425 -15.49 -7.80 -35.74
N LYS A 426 -15.82 -8.79 -36.60
CA LYS A 426 -15.78 -10.22 -36.22
C LYS A 426 -14.43 -10.62 -35.59
N ASN A 427 -13.30 -10.19 -36.22
CA ASN A 427 -11.96 -10.51 -35.72
C ASN A 427 -11.68 -9.83 -34.36
N VAL A 428 -12.14 -8.59 -34.19
CA VAL A 428 -11.99 -7.85 -32.91
C VAL A 428 -12.74 -8.57 -31.80
N LEU A 429 -13.99 -9.00 -32.03
CA LEU A 429 -14.80 -9.73 -31.05
C LEU A 429 -14.19 -11.11 -30.71
N ILE A 430 -13.69 -11.84 -31.71
CA ILE A 430 -12.97 -13.08 -31.47
C ILE A 430 -11.71 -12.81 -30.64
N ALA A 431 -10.92 -11.79 -30.97
CA ALA A 431 -9.72 -11.44 -30.20
C ALA A 431 -10.05 -11.07 -28.76
N MET A 432 -11.12 -10.32 -28.51
CA MET A 432 -11.62 -10.01 -27.17
C MET A 432 -11.95 -11.29 -26.39
N GLY A 433 -12.73 -12.22 -26.98
CA GLY A 433 -13.10 -13.49 -26.36
C GLY A 433 -11.89 -14.40 -26.06
N VAL A 434 -10.91 -14.44 -26.98
CA VAL A 434 -9.69 -15.22 -26.77
C VAL A 434 -8.80 -14.61 -25.66
N TRP A 435 -8.69 -13.29 -25.58
CA TRP A 435 -8.00 -12.63 -24.45
C TRP A 435 -8.70 -12.90 -23.12
N PHE A 436 -10.03 -12.84 -23.10
CA PHE A 436 -10.80 -13.17 -21.90
C PHE A 436 -10.55 -14.63 -21.45
N GLY A 437 -10.62 -15.59 -22.39
CA GLY A 437 -10.31 -17.00 -22.13
C GLY A 437 -8.87 -17.18 -21.63
N PHE A 438 -7.91 -16.46 -22.20
CA PHE A 438 -6.52 -16.48 -21.75
C PHE A 438 -6.37 -16.01 -20.30
N ILE A 439 -7.02 -14.89 -19.92
CA ILE A 439 -7.00 -14.38 -18.54
C ILE A 439 -7.60 -15.42 -17.59
N ALA A 440 -8.73 -16.04 -17.95
CA ALA A 440 -9.37 -17.07 -17.13
C ALA A 440 -8.47 -18.31 -16.95
N ILE A 441 -7.80 -18.74 -18.02
CA ILE A 441 -6.85 -19.87 -17.97
C ILE A 441 -5.64 -19.53 -17.08
N MET A 442 -5.09 -18.32 -17.20
CA MET A 442 -3.94 -17.91 -16.40
C MET A 442 -4.31 -17.72 -14.92
N ALA A 443 -5.50 -17.20 -14.61
CA ALA A 443 -6.03 -17.18 -13.26
C ALA A 443 -6.19 -18.59 -12.68
N GLY A 444 -6.76 -19.53 -13.47
CA GLY A 444 -6.86 -20.93 -13.11
C GLY A 444 -5.49 -21.61 -12.88
N LEU A 445 -4.49 -21.26 -13.68
CA LEU A 445 -3.11 -21.72 -13.50
C LEU A 445 -2.53 -21.18 -12.18
N GLY A 446 -2.72 -19.90 -11.87
CA GLY A 446 -2.32 -19.32 -10.59
C GLY A 446 -2.98 -20.02 -9.41
N MET A 447 -4.28 -20.32 -9.51
CA MET A 447 -5.02 -21.10 -8.52
C MET A 447 -4.42 -22.50 -8.35
N LEU A 448 -4.17 -23.20 -9.45
CA LEU A 448 -3.61 -24.55 -9.42
C LEU A 448 -2.22 -24.59 -8.76
N ILE A 449 -1.35 -23.63 -9.10
CA ILE A 449 -0.02 -23.50 -8.49
C ILE A 449 -0.16 -23.23 -6.99
N ALA A 450 -1.04 -22.31 -6.59
CA ALA A 450 -1.27 -21.97 -5.18
C ALA A 450 -1.77 -23.20 -4.38
N VAL A 451 -2.72 -23.96 -4.92
CA VAL A 451 -3.25 -25.19 -4.28
C VAL A 451 -2.17 -26.25 -4.16
N ILE A 452 -1.43 -26.55 -5.25
CA ILE A 452 -0.36 -27.55 -5.23
C ILE A 452 0.72 -27.17 -4.23
N THR A 453 1.13 -25.90 -4.22
CA THR A 453 2.16 -25.40 -3.31
C THR A 453 1.69 -25.48 -1.86
N GLY A 454 0.44 -25.10 -1.57
CA GLY A 454 -0.15 -25.20 -0.24
C GLY A 454 -0.18 -26.66 0.25
N VAL A 455 -0.72 -27.58 -0.55
CA VAL A 455 -0.78 -29.01 -0.21
C VAL A 455 0.62 -29.60 0.00
N ALA A 456 1.57 -29.29 -0.87
CA ALA A 456 2.96 -29.77 -0.76
C ALA A 456 3.67 -29.25 0.51
N SER A 457 3.24 -28.10 1.04
CA SER A 457 3.78 -27.50 2.25
C SER A 457 2.98 -27.83 3.52
N GLY A 458 1.99 -28.73 3.42
CA GLY A 458 1.15 -29.14 4.54
C GLY A 458 0.18 -28.06 5.04
N VAL A 459 -0.10 -27.04 4.23
CA VAL A 459 -0.94 -25.90 4.59
C VAL A 459 -2.26 -25.96 3.82
N SER A 460 -3.38 -25.73 4.51
CA SER A 460 -4.69 -25.62 3.86
C SER A 460 -4.74 -24.32 3.04
N PHE A 461 -5.00 -24.43 1.74
CA PHE A 461 -5.17 -23.29 0.86
C PHE A 461 -6.50 -22.59 1.12
N SER A 462 -6.44 -21.26 1.30
CA SER A 462 -7.60 -20.37 1.25
C SER A 462 -7.22 -19.12 0.49
N LEU A 463 -8.11 -18.61 -0.37
CA LEU A 463 -7.93 -17.35 -1.09
C LEU A 463 -7.78 -16.12 -0.17
N MET A 464 -8.35 -16.23 1.03
CA MET A 464 -8.34 -15.17 2.04
C MET A 464 -7.31 -15.41 3.16
N SER A 465 -6.67 -16.58 3.21
CA SER A 465 -5.66 -16.85 4.22
C SER A 465 -4.29 -16.37 3.73
N MET A 466 -3.61 -15.63 4.61
CA MET A 466 -2.22 -15.27 4.44
C MET A 466 -1.35 -16.47 4.78
N THR A 467 -1.28 -17.41 3.85
CA THR A 467 -0.54 -18.63 4.03
C THR A 467 0.87 -18.46 3.50
N PHE A 468 1.85 -18.57 4.36
CA PHE A 468 3.25 -18.57 3.98
C PHE A 468 3.71 -19.92 3.55
N VAL A 469 4.45 -19.94 2.44
CA VAL A 469 5.13 -21.11 1.96
C VAL A 469 6.55 -20.73 1.58
N SER A 470 7.52 -21.50 2.04
CA SER A 470 8.91 -21.30 1.66
C SER A 470 9.05 -21.32 0.12
N GLY A 471 9.64 -20.26 -0.44
CA GLY A 471 9.82 -20.13 -1.89
C GLY A 471 8.63 -19.52 -2.65
N ASP A 472 7.65 -18.90 -1.98
CA ASP A 472 6.49 -18.22 -2.58
C ASP A 472 6.88 -17.17 -3.64
N ARG A 473 7.97 -16.43 -3.42
CA ARG A 473 8.53 -15.47 -4.40
C ARG A 473 8.98 -16.14 -5.68
N ALA A 474 9.59 -17.35 -5.59
CA ALA A 474 9.96 -18.11 -6.76
C ALA A 474 8.70 -18.56 -7.52
N MET A 475 7.63 -18.97 -6.82
CA MET A 475 6.36 -19.34 -7.43
C MET A 475 5.71 -18.19 -8.20
N VAL A 476 5.77 -16.97 -7.66
CA VAL A 476 5.30 -15.77 -8.37
C VAL A 476 6.09 -15.51 -9.65
N ILE A 477 7.42 -15.60 -9.57
CA ILE A 477 8.28 -15.41 -10.75
C ILE A 477 7.99 -16.47 -11.82
N ILE A 478 7.93 -17.74 -11.42
CA ILE A 478 7.62 -18.87 -12.33
C ILE A 478 6.25 -18.67 -12.96
N SER A 479 5.23 -18.35 -12.15
CA SER A 479 3.88 -18.10 -12.64
C SER A 479 3.84 -16.93 -13.63
N GLY A 480 4.51 -15.84 -13.32
CA GLY A 480 4.62 -14.68 -14.22
C GLY A 480 5.30 -15.02 -15.54
N LEU A 481 6.39 -15.80 -15.51
CA LEU A 481 7.05 -16.27 -16.73
C LEU A 481 6.14 -17.18 -17.58
N LEU A 482 5.37 -18.07 -16.95
CA LEU A 482 4.40 -18.92 -17.66
C LEU A 482 3.30 -18.09 -18.34
N VAL A 483 2.81 -17.04 -17.67
CA VAL A 483 1.82 -16.12 -18.27
C VAL A 483 2.42 -15.38 -19.47
N VAL A 484 3.67 -14.91 -19.39
CA VAL A 484 4.36 -14.24 -20.50
C VAL A 484 4.56 -15.20 -21.68
N LEU A 485 5.03 -16.42 -21.42
CA LEU A 485 5.21 -17.45 -22.46
C LEU A 485 3.87 -17.82 -23.11
N GLY A 486 2.82 -17.98 -22.31
CA GLY A 486 1.46 -18.23 -22.79
C GLY A 486 0.94 -17.12 -23.70
N ALA A 487 1.14 -15.85 -23.33
CA ALA A 487 0.76 -14.70 -24.15
C ALA A 487 1.53 -14.68 -25.48
N PHE A 488 2.82 -15.02 -25.46
CA PHE A 488 3.62 -15.13 -26.66
C PHE A 488 3.14 -16.26 -27.60
N ALA A 489 2.83 -17.44 -27.05
CA ALA A 489 2.23 -18.55 -27.78
C ALA A 489 0.87 -18.16 -28.40
N LEU A 490 0.05 -17.44 -27.62
CA LEU A 490 -1.24 -16.94 -28.08
C LEU A 490 -1.11 -15.94 -29.23
N MET A 491 -0.11 -15.06 -29.23
CA MET A 491 0.16 -14.15 -30.34
C MET A 491 0.53 -14.87 -31.63
N ILE A 492 1.24 -16.01 -31.52
CA ILE A 492 1.55 -16.88 -32.68
C ILE A 492 0.25 -17.54 -33.18
N LEU A 493 -0.60 -18.03 -32.29
CA LEU A 493 -1.90 -18.64 -32.62
C LEU A 493 -2.81 -17.64 -33.33
N PHE A 494 -2.95 -16.42 -32.85
CA PHE A 494 -3.70 -15.35 -33.51
C PHE A 494 -3.25 -15.15 -34.96
N LYS A 495 -1.94 -15.12 -35.20
CA LYS A 495 -1.40 -14.94 -36.54
C LYS A 495 -1.62 -16.17 -37.43
N LYS A 496 -1.41 -17.38 -36.94
CA LYS A 496 -1.44 -18.60 -37.74
C LYS A 496 -2.84 -19.16 -37.95
N ALA A 497 -3.61 -19.32 -36.87
CA ALA A 497 -4.94 -19.94 -36.91
C ALA A 497 -6.03 -18.96 -37.32
N PHE A 498 -6.05 -17.76 -36.74
CA PHE A 498 -7.11 -16.78 -36.96
C PHE A 498 -6.79 -15.76 -38.07
N LYS A 499 -5.57 -15.73 -38.59
CA LYS A 499 -5.11 -14.79 -39.64
C LYS A 499 -5.40 -13.32 -39.30
N MET A 500 -5.35 -12.97 -38.01
CA MET A 500 -5.66 -11.61 -37.52
C MET A 500 -4.50 -10.65 -37.71
N THR A 501 -4.84 -9.38 -37.91
CA THR A 501 -3.84 -8.30 -37.91
C THR A 501 -3.45 -7.92 -36.49
N GLY A 502 -2.26 -7.35 -36.30
CA GLY A 502 -1.84 -6.84 -35.00
C GLY A 502 -2.74 -5.71 -34.46
N LEU A 503 -3.42 -5.00 -35.37
CA LEU A 503 -4.40 -3.98 -35.03
C LEU A 503 -5.66 -4.60 -34.45
N GLU A 504 -6.21 -5.65 -35.07
CA GLU A 504 -7.39 -6.38 -34.57
C GLU A 504 -7.13 -7.01 -33.22
N MET A 505 -5.97 -7.64 -33.01
CA MET A 505 -5.58 -8.23 -31.73
C MET A 505 -5.50 -7.18 -30.62
N LYS A 506 -4.87 -6.03 -30.89
CA LYS A 506 -4.75 -4.92 -29.92
C LYS A 506 -6.13 -4.31 -29.63
N THR A 507 -6.96 -4.11 -30.65
CA THR A 507 -8.31 -3.57 -30.46
C THR A 507 -9.19 -4.53 -29.67
N GLY A 508 -9.06 -5.85 -29.83
CA GLY A 508 -9.74 -6.85 -28.99
C GLY A 508 -9.31 -6.77 -27.53
N GLY A 509 -8.02 -6.61 -27.26
CA GLY A 509 -7.50 -6.34 -25.91
C GLY A 509 -8.04 -5.02 -25.34
N ALA A 510 -8.13 -3.95 -26.15
CA ALA A 510 -8.71 -2.67 -25.73
C ALA A 510 -10.20 -2.79 -25.41
N CYS A 511 -10.99 -3.53 -26.22
CA CYS A 511 -12.40 -3.82 -25.92
C CYS A 511 -12.54 -4.52 -24.56
N LEU A 512 -11.70 -5.50 -24.28
CA LEU A 512 -11.69 -6.19 -22.99
C LEU A 512 -11.36 -5.24 -21.84
N ASN A 513 -10.33 -4.41 -21.99
CA ASN A 513 -9.98 -3.39 -20.97
C ASN A 513 -11.11 -2.38 -20.76
N ILE A 514 -11.84 -1.96 -21.81
CA ILE A 514 -13.03 -1.10 -21.69
C ILE A 514 -14.16 -1.83 -20.97
N LEU A 515 -14.38 -3.11 -21.23
CA LEU A 515 -15.36 -3.91 -20.50
C LEU A 515 -14.99 -4.00 -19.00
N LEU A 516 -13.74 -4.28 -18.68
CA LEU A 516 -13.23 -4.33 -17.31
C LEU A 516 -13.30 -2.95 -16.64
N LEU A 517 -13.05 -1.86 -17.39
CA LEU A 517 -13.24 -0.50 -16.90
C LEU A 517 -14.70 -0.24 -16.50
N LEU A 518 -15.67 -0.65 -17.33
CA LEU A 518 -17.09 -0.49 -17.01
C LEU A 518 -17.50 -1.33 -15.80
N VAL A 519 -17.06 -2.59 -15.73
CA VAL A 519 -17.29 -3.44 -14.56
C VAL A 519 -16.71 -2.79 -13.31
N SER A 520 -15.46 -2.32 -13.37
CA SER A 520 -14.80 -1.64 -12.25
C SER A 520 -15.53 -0.35 -11.86
N ALA A 521 -16.01 0.45 -12.82
CA ALA A 521 -16.70 1.71 -12.56
C ALA A 521 -17.97 1.53 -11.71
N PHE A 522 -18.66 0.40 -11.82
CA PHE A 522 -19.88 0.12 -11.06
C PHE A 522 -19.62 -0.74 -9.81
N ALA A 523 -18.68 -1.68 -9.87
CA ALA A 523 -18.45 -2.62 -8.78
C ALA A 523 -17.34 -2.17 -7.82
N LEU A 524 -16.29 -1.52 -8.32
CA LEU A 524 -15.09 -1.18 -7.55
C LEU A 524 -14.39 0.04 -8.17
N HIS A 525 -15.02 1.22 -8.03
CA HIS A 525 -14.63 2.44 -8.76
C HIS A 525 -13.15 2.80 -8.59
N GLY A 526 -12.58 2.52 -7.41
CA GLY A 526 -11.15 2.70 -7.14
C GLY A 526 -10.20 1.96 -8.10
N GLY A 527 -10.66 0.95 -8.85
CA GLY A 527 -9.86 0.20 -9.82
C GLY A 527 -9.90 0.75 -11.26
N THR A 528 -10.71 1.77 -11.54
CA THR A 528 -10.93 2.29 -12.91
C THR A 528 -9.66 2.75 -13.61
N PHE A 529 -8.72 3.33 -12.86
CA PHE A 529 -7.44 3.83 -13.41
C PHE A 529 -6.60 2.75 -14.08
N MET A 530 -6.72 1.49 -13.66
CA MET A 530 -5.96 0.36 -14.22
C MET A 530 -6.25 0.16 -15.71
N PHE A 531 -7.50 0.34 -16.09
CA PHE A 531 -8.00 0.03 -17.44
C PHE A 531 -8.15 1.28 -18.32
N MET A 532 -8.47 2.42 -17.71
CA MET A 532 -8.80 3.66 -18.42
C MET A 532 -7.65 4.19 -19.26
N TRP A 533 -6.46 4.35 -18.67
CA TRP A 533 -5.32 4.93 -19.37
C TRP A 533 -4.76 4.03 -20.45
N THR A 534 -4.72 2.71 -20.19
CA THR A 534 -4.28 1.71 -21.17
C THR A 534 -5.21 1.65 -22.37
N ALA A 535 -6.53 1.70 -22.15
CA ALA A 535 -7.53 1.77 -23.21
C ALA A 535 -7.43 3.09 -24.00
N LEU A 536 -7.23 4.23 -23.33
CA LEU A 536 -7.07 5.53 -24.00
C LEU A 536 -5.88 5.52 -24.98
N PHE A 537 -4.73 5.06 -24.54
CA PHE A 537 -3.55 4.96 -25.42
C PHE A 537 -3.77 3.98 -26.59
N ALA A 538 -4.53 2.91 -26.38
CA ALA A 538 -4.90 1.99 -27.46
C ALA A 538 -5.83 2.64 -28.47
N VAL A 539 -6.79 3.45 -28.02
CA VAL A 539 -7.68 4.24 -28.91
C VAL A 539 -6.84 5.26 -29.71
N CYS A 540 -5.92 5.98 -29.07
CA CYS A 540 -4.98 6.89 -29.75
C CYS A 540 -4.15 6.17 -30.81
N ALA A 541 -3.60 4.99 -30.50
CA ALA A 541 -2.84 4.18 -31.44
C ALA A 541 -3.68 3.64 -32.62
N ALA A 542 -4.97 3.36 -32.40
CA ALA A 542 -5.88 3.01 -33.47
C ALA A 542 -6.23 4.24 -34.33
N ALA A 543 -6.55 5.37 -33.72
CA ALA A 543 -6.85 6.63 -34.42
C ALA A 543 -5.68 7.06 -35.31
N ALA A 544 -4.43 6.94 -34.83
CA ALA A 544 -3.23 7.24 -35.62
C ALA A 544 -3.18 6.46 -36.94
N THR A 545 -3.76 5.26 -37.02
CA THR A 545 -3.81 4.47 -38.28
C THR A 545 -4.82 5.00 -39.29
N LEU A 546 -5.73 5.90 -38.90
CA LEU A 546 -6.69 6.57 -39.79
C LEU A 546 -6.09 7.77 -40.52
N ILE A 547 -4.99 8.32 -40.00
CA ILE A 547 -4.26 9.44 -40.61
C ILE A 547 -3.48 8.93 -41.82
N ASP A 548 -3.31 9.74 -42.84
CA ASP A 548 -2.55 9.37 -44.05
C ASP A 548 -1.07 9.09 -43.74
N LYS A 549 -0.41 8.31 -44.62
CA LYS A 549 0.98 7.84 -44.44
C LYS A 549 1.99 9.00 -44.48
N SER A 550 2.10 9.75 -43.40
CA SER A 550 3.03 10.85 -43.18
C SER A 550 4.01 10.53 -42.05
N CYS A 551 5.04 11.34 -41.86
CA CYS A 551 5.91 11.27 -40.69
C CYS A 551 5.12 11.40 -39.38
N LEU A 552 4.05 12.19 -39.38
CA LEU A 552 3.15 12.35 -38.23
C LEU A 552 2.46 11.04 -37.88
N ASN A 553 1.90 10.32 -38.85
CA ASN A 553 1.29 9.01 -38.64
C ASN A 553 2.29 8.01 -38.01
N PHE A 554 3.51 7.95 -38.54
CA PHE A 554 4.55 7.08 -37.94
C PHE A 554 4.82 7.45 -36.49
N GLY A 555 5.05 8.75 -36.21
CA GLY A 555 5.35 9.25 -34.86
C GLY A 555 4.23 8.94 -33.86
N LEU A 556 2.99 9.22 -34.24
CA LEU A 556 1.81 8.96 -33.38
C LEU A 556 1.60 7.47 -33.11
N ARG A 557 1.75 6.61 -34.13
CA ARG A 557 1.65 5.15 -33.96
C ARG A 557 2.76 4.60 -33.05
N ALA A 558 3.99 5.05 -33.24
CA ALA A 558 5.12 4.61 -32.42
C ALA A 558 4.95 5.09 -30.97
N ALA A 559 4.67 6.39 -30.77
CA ALA A 559 4.51 6.98 -29.45
C ALA A 559 3.35 6.33 -28.67
N SER A 560 2.17 6.20 -29.28
CA SER A 560 1.01 5.60 -28.59
C SER A 560 1.25 4.14 -28.19
N ASN A 561 1.91 3.32 -29.01
CA ASN A 561 2.23 1.94 -28.63
C ASN A 561 3.34 1.89 -27.56
N ALA A 562 4.32 2.79 -27.58
CA ALA A 562 5.33 2.91 -26.54
C ALA A 562 4.71 3.35 -25.20
N LEU A 563 3.78 4.33 -25.22
CA LEU A 563 3.05 4.79 -24.04
C LEU A 563 2.21 3.68 -23.39
N ILE A 564 1.61 2.79 -24.18
CA ILE A 564 0.92 1.61 -23.63
C ILE A 564 1.89 0.79 -22.77
N ILE A 565 3.09 0.53 -23.28
CA ILE A 565 4.09 -0.29 -22.57
C ILE A 565 4.61 0.45 -21.34
N LEU A 566 5.03 1.72 -21.51
CA LEU A 566 5.62 2.55 -20.46
C LEU A 566 4.63 2.89 -19.33
N PHE A 567 3.33 2.81 -19.60
CA PHE A 567 2.31 3.03 -18.57
C PHE A 567 1.82 1.73 -17.95
N ALA A 568 1.42 0.74 -18.76
CA ALA A 568 0.82 -0.49 -18.24
C ALA A 568 1.83 -1.34 -17.45
N VAL A 569 3.05 -1.50 -17.95
CA VAL A 569 4.02 -2.41 -17.30
C VAL A 569 4.37 -1.94 -15.87
N PRO A 570 4.78 -0.67 -15.62
CA PRO A 570 5.08 -0.23 -14.26
C PRO A 570 3.87 -0.31 -13.33
N LEU A 571 2.70 0.10 -13.83
CA LEU A 571 1.47 0.12 -13.06
C LEU A 571 1.06 -1.29 -12.60
N PHE A 572 1.01 -2.24 -13.53
CA PHE A 572 0.62 -3.61 -13.21
C PHE A 572 1.67 -4.36 -12.38
N ILE A 573 2.97 -4.05 -12.52
CA ILE A 573 4.02 -4.56 -11.62
C ILE A 573 3.74 -4.10 -10.20
N SER A 574 3.50 -2.81 -10.00
CA SER A 574 3.27 -2.24 -8.65
C SER A 574 2.02 -2.81 -7.99
N ILE A 575 0.92 -2.95 -8.76
CA ILE A 575 -0.33 -3.51 -8.23
C ILE A 575 -0.19 -5.00 -7.94
N ALA A 576 0.37 -5.78 -8.88
CA ALA A 576 0.59 -7.22 -8.70
C ALA A 576 1.49 -7.51 -7.50
N TYR A 577 2.57 -6.74 -7.34
CA TYR A 577 3.43 -6.79 -6.16
C TYR A 577 2.64 -6.50 -4.87
N SER A 578 1.86 -5.42 -4.83
CA SER A 578 1.08 -5.05 -3.63
C SER A 578 0.09 -6.14 -3.23
N PHE A 579 -0.59 -6.78 -4.20
CA PHE A 579 -1.47 -7.92 -3.91
C PHE A 579 -0.68 -9.14 -3.43
N PHE A 580 0.46 -9.41 -4.06
CA PHE A 580 1.30 -10.55 -3.65
C PHE A 580 1.82 -10.39 -2.22
N VAL A 581 2.41 -9.24 -1.88
CA VAL A 581 2.96 -9.02 -0.54
C VAL A 581 1.87 -8.94 0.54
N ALA A 582 0.63 -8.59 0.17
CA ALA A 582 -0.50 -8.55 1.10
C ALA A 582 -1.13 -9.92 1.37
N MET A 583 -1.13 -10.85 0.40
CA MET A 583 -1.90 -12.11 0.44
C MET A 583 -1.07 -13.35 0.10
N THR A 584 0.23 -13.22 -0.08
CA THR A 584 1.19 -14.31 -0.36
C THR A 584 0.75 -15.23 -1.52
N ILE A 585 0.86 -16.56 -1.37
CA ILE A 585 0.44 -17.52 -2.42
C ILE A 585 -1.06 -17.44 -2.74
N GLY A 586 -1.91 -16.98 -1.81
CA GLY A 586 -3.34 -16.76 -2.05
C GLY A 586 -3.59 -15.75 -3.18
N ALA A 587 -2.68 -14.78 -3.34
CA ALA A 587 -2.75 -13.79 -4.39
C ALA A 587 -2.39 -14.30 -5.79
N LEU A 588 -1.80 -15.50 -5.97
CA LEU A 588 -1.33 -15.97 -7.28
C LEU A 588 -2.43 -15.95 -8.35
N VAL A 589 -3.67 -16.22 -7.98
CA VAL A 589 -4.85 -16.11 -8.87
C VAL A 589 -4.96 -14.70 -9.43
N VAL A 590 -4.92 -13.70 -8.54
CA VAL A 590 -5.05 -12.29 -8.88
C VAL A 590 -3.83 -11.81 -9.65
N VAL A 591 -2.63 -12.15 -9.21
CA VAL A 591 -1.36 -11.76 -9.83
C VAL A 591 -1.26 -12.26 -11.27
N THR A 592 -1.55 -13.55 -11.51
CA THR A 592 -1.52 -14.11 -12.87
C THR A 592 -2.59 -13.50 -13.77
N ALA A 593 -3.79 -13.23 -13.24
CA ALA A 593 -4.83 -12.51 -13.97
C ALA A 593 -4.40 -11.08 -14.33
N LEU A 594 -3.82 -10.33 -13.40
CA LEU A 594 -3.34 -8.96 -13.61
C LEU A 594 -2.24 -8.91 -14.69
N ILE A 595 -1.27 -9.84 -14.64
CA ILE A 595 -0.23 -9.96 -15.66
C ILE A 595 -0.86 -10.29 -17.03
N ALA A 596 -1.83 -11.21 -17.08
CA ALA A 596 -2.52 -11.56 -18.32
C ALA A 596 -3.34 -10.39 -18.88
N ILE A 597 -4.00 -9.60 -18.03
CA ILE A 597 -4.70 -8.37 -18.41
C ILE A 597 -3.70 -7.36 -19.02
N ALA A 598 -2.60 -7.10 -18.35
CA ALA A 598 -1.56 -6.21 -18.87
C ALA A 598 -1.05 -6.66 -20.24
N LEU A 599 -0.81 -7.97 -20.40
CA LEU A 599 -0.33 -8.56 -21.66
C LEU A 599 -1.37 -8.53 -22.78
N SER A 600 -2.67 -8.52 -22.48
CA SER A 600 -3.73 -8.42 -23.50
C SER A 600 -3.61 -7.16 -24.36
N ILE A 601 -2.99 -6.11 -23.82
CA ILE A 601 -2.80 -4.84 -24.51
C ILE A 601 -1.33 -4.56 -24.83
N THR A 602 -0.39 -4.90 -23.94
CA THR A 602 1.03 -4.62 -24.12
C THR A 602 1.70 -5.55 -25.15
N ALA A 603 1.34 -6.84 -25.20
CA ALA A 603 1.93 -7.77 -26.16
C ALA A 603 1.59 -7.40 -27.62
N PRO A 604 0.32 -7.10 -28.00
CA PRO A 604 0.01 -6.56 -29.33
C PRO A 604 0.65 -5.20 -29.60
N ALA A 605 0.74 -4.30 -28.59
CA ALA A 605 1.38 -3.00 -28.74
C ALA A 605 2.87 -3.14 -29.08
N THR A 606 3.56 -4.05 -28.38
CA THR A 606 4.98 -4.38 -28.62
C THR A 606 5.22 -4.85 -30.06
N VAL A 607 4.39 -5.77 -30.55
CA VAL A 607 4.49 -6.26 -31.94
C VAL A 607 4.18 -5.15 -32.94
N ASN A 608 3.19 -4.31 -32.67
CA ASN A 608 2.85 -3.19 -33.56
C ASN A 608 3.95 -2.11 -33.58
N LEU A 609 4.56 -1.83 -32.44
CA LEU A 609 5.70 -0.91 -32.33
C LEU A 609 6.89 -1.42 -33.13
N TRP A 610 7.25 -2.70 -32.97
CA TRP A 610 8.32 -3.36 -33.72
C TRP A 610 8.12 -3.24 -35.25
N ARG A 611 6.89 -3.53 -35.74
CA ARG A 611 6.55 -3.38 -37.17
C ARG A 611 6.64 -1.94 -37.62
N THR A 612 6.11 -0.99 -36.85
CA THR A 612 6.14 0.44 -37.20
C THR A 612 7.57 0.94 -37.35
N ILE A 613 8.50 0.58 -36.46
CA ILE A 613 9.91 0.99 -36.53
C ILE A 613 10.59 0.34 -37.74
N ASN A 614 10.36 -0.95 -38.02
CA ASN A 614 10.94 -1.66 -39.14
C ASN A 614 10.48 -1.11 -40.51
N GLU A 615 9.19 -0.76 -40.64
CA GLU A 615 8.68 -0.12 -41.87
C GLU A 615 9.50 1.13 -42.25
N LYS A 616 9.84 1.98 -41.28
CA LYS A 616 10.61 3.20 -41.51
C LYS A 616 12.09 2.93 -41.84
N ILE A 617 12.70 1.92 -41.24
CA ILE A 617 14.10 1.54 -41.51
C ILE A 617 14.22 0.99 -42.92
N ILE A 618 13.24 0.20 -43.38
CA ILE A 618 13.23 -0.35 -44.74
C ILE A 618 13.06 0.77 -45.78
N ILE A 619 12.13 1.70 -45.55
CA ILE A 619 11.90 2.85 -46.45
C ILE A 619 13.18 3.73 -46.60
N LYS A 620 13.88 4.00 -45.47
CA LYS A 620 15.15 4.73 -45.53
C LYS A 620 16.23 4.01 -46.34
N ARG A 621 16.35 2.69 -46.25
CA ARG A 621 17.33 1.90 -47.04
C ARG A 621 17.03 1.91 -48.54
N VAL A 622 15.75 1.82 -48.91
CA VAL A 622 15.31 1.84 -50.31
C VAL A 622 15.46 3.24 -50.98
N ILE A 623 15.54 4.32 -50.20
CA ILE A 623 15.70 5.69 -50.71
C ILE A 623 17.22 6.07 -50.81
N VAL A 624 18.07 5.37 -50.08
CA VAL A 624 19.54 5.66 -50.03
C VAL A 624 20.32 4.74 -50.96
N ASP A 625 19.77 3.58 -51.35
CA ASP A 625 20.25 2.70 -52.41
C ASP A 625 19.60 3.09 -53.76
#